data_dff8e9d58437455a7bd897ea2a17ab93
#
_entry.id   dff8e9d58437455a7bd897ea2a17ab93
#
_cell.length_a   1.000
_cell.length_b   1.000
_cell.length_c   1.000
_cell.angle_alpha   90.00
_cell.angle_beta   90.00
_cell.angle_gamma   90.00
#
_symmetry.space_group_name_H-M   'P 1'
#
loop_
_entity.id
_entity.type
_entity.pdbx_description
1 polymer ?
#
loop_
_entity_poly.entity_id
_entity_poly.type
_entity_poly.pdbx_seq_one_letter_code
_entity_poly.pdbx_strand_id
1 'polypeptide(L)'
;VADVKTAVAAADVVMILTPDEFQGRLYKEEIEPNLKKGATLAFAHGFSIHYNQVVPRADLDVIMIAPKAPGHTVRSEFVKGGGIPDLIGIYQ
;
A
#
# COMPACT_ATOMS: atom_id res chain seq x y z
N VAL A 1 16.89 -0.35 9.11
CA VAL A 1 15.84 0.25 8.31
C VAL A 1 16.47 0.92 7.08
N ALA A 2 16.03 0.56 5.89
CA ALA A 2 16.49 1.15 4.64
C ALA A 2 15.69 2.41 4.31
N ASP A 3 16.26 3.28 3.46
CA ASP A 3 15.47 4.38 2.91
C ASP A 3 14.42 3.84 1.91
N VAL A 4 13.49 4.70 1.50
CA VAL A 4 12.39 4.29 0.62
C VAL A 4 12.91 3.75 -0.72
N LYS A 5 13.85 4.44 -1.34
CA LYS A 5 14.37 4.05 -2.65
C LYS A 5 15.02 2.67 -2.62
N THR A 6 15.85 2.41 -1.62
CA THR A 6 16.54 1.14 -1.47
C THR A 6 15.57 0.00 -1.16
N ALA A 7 14.64 0.24 -0.24
CA ALA A 7 13.64 -0.76 0.15
C ALA A 7 12.73 -1.13 -1.03
N VAL A 8 12.26 -0.15 -1.77
CA VAL A 8 11.36 -0.36 -2.92
C VAL A 8 12.08 -1.11 -4.04
N ALA A 9 13.33 -0.78 -4.31
CA ALA A 9 14.10 -1.44 -5.37
C ALA A 9 14.32 -2.93 -5.08
N ALA A 10 14.38 -3.32 -3.82
CA ALA A 10 14.57 -4.71 -3.40
C ALA A 10 13.25 -5.48 -3.22
N ALA A 11 12.10 -4.81 -3.15
CA ALA A 11 10.83 -5.42 -2.78
C ALA A 11 10.08 -6.02 -3.98
N ASP A 12 9.41 -7.13 -3.76
CA ASP A 12 8.44 -7.70 -4.70
C ASP A 12 7.03 -7.18 -4.43
N VAL A 13 6.74 -6.82 -3.19
CA VAL A 13 5.48 -6.23 -2.75
C VAL A 13 5.78 -4.97 -1.95
N VAL A 14 5.17 -3.86 -2.34
CA VAL A 14 5.28 -2.59 -1.62
C VAL A 14 3.91 -2.21 -1.10
N MET A 15 3.76 -2.13 0.22
CA MET A 15 2.52 -1.68 0.84
C MET A 15 2.70 -0.25 1.35
N ILE A 16 1.82 0.65 0.90
CA ILE A 16 1.88 2.07 1.27
C ILE A 16 0.95 2.30 2.45
N LEU A 17 1.53 2.66 3.60
CA LEU A 17 0.80 2.88 4.85
C LEU A 17 0.97 4.31 5.38
N THR A 18 1.56 5.19 4.59
CA THR A 18 1.71 6.61 4.94
C THR A 18 0.38 7.33 4.88
N PRO A 19 0.25 8.51 5.54
CA PRO A 19 -0.97 9.32 5.40
C PRO A 19 -1.31 9.62 3.95
N ASP A 20 -2.61 9.64 3.62
CA ASP A 20 -3.07 9.76 2.23
C ASP A 20 -2.56 11.01 1.52
N GLU A 21 -2.47 12.13 2.21
CA GLU A 21 -2.06 13.40 1.63
C GLU A 21 -0.60 13.38 1.14
N PHE A 22 0.20 12.43 1.58
CA PHE A 22 1.60 12.29 1.18
C PHE A 22 1.86 11.20 0.14
N GLN A 23 0.88 10.33 -0.10
CA GLN A 23 1.09 9.14 -0.92
C GLN A 23 1.39 9.45 -2.39
N GLY A 24 0.69 10.42 -2.96
CA GLY A 24 0.88 10.77 -4.36
C GLY A 24 2.29 11.23 -4.65
N ARG A 25 2.80 12.13 -3.82
CA ARG A 25 4.17 12.66 -3.95
C ARG A 25 5.21 11.57 -3.70
N LEU A 26 5.03 10.79 -2.64
CA LEU A 26 5.93 9.70 -2.29
C LEU A 26 6.02 8.68 -3.43
N TYR A 27 4.91 8.30 -4.00
CA TYR A 27 4.87 7.37 -5.12
C TYR A 27 5.63 7.92 -6.32
N LYS A 28 5.32 9.13 -6.73
CA LYS A 28 5.88 9.74 -7.93
C LYS A 28 7.40 9.98 -7.81
N GLU A 29 7.87 10.42 -6.65
CA GLU A 29 9.26 10.81 -6.46
C GLU A 29 10.18 9.65 -6.06
N GLU A 30 9.69 8.71 -5.25
CA GLU A 30 10.55 7.71 -4.63
C GLU A 30 10.16 6.26 -4.93
N ILE A 31 8.89 5.99 -5.18
CA ILE A 31 8.42 4.60 -5.37
C ILE A 31 8.41 4.23 -6.86
N GLU A 32 7.71 4.98 -7.69
CA GLU A 32 7.56 4.65 -9.11
C GLU A 32 8.90 4.43 -9.84
N PRO A 33 9.91 5.32 -9.70
CA PRO A 33 11.16 5.15 -10.41
C PRO A 33 11.98 3.93 -9.98
N ASN A 34 11.72 3.40 -8.79
CA ASN A 34 12.52 2.34 -8.18
C ASN A 34 11.83 0.99 -8.13
N LEU A 35 10.53 0.91 -8.42
CA LEU A 35 9.79 -0.35 -8.38
C LEU A 35 10.26 -1.33 -9.45
N LYS A 36 10.42 -2.59 -9.07
CA LYS A 36 10.68 -3.67 -10.01
C LYS A 36 9.52 -3.81 -10.99
N LYS A 37 9.82 -4.19 -12.22
CA LYS A 37 8.81 -4.53 -13.20
C LYS A 37 8.02 -5.75 -12.73
N GLY A 38 6.70 -5.65 -12.75
CA GLY A 38 5.82 -6.72 -12.29
C GLY A 38 5.65 -6.81 -10.78
N ALA A 39 6.16 -5.85 -10.01
CA ALA A 39 5.95 -5.81 -8.57
C ALA A 39 4.50 -5.56 -8.20
N THR A 40 4.12 -5.88 -6.97
CA THR A 40 2.78 -5.62 -6.44
C THR A 40 2.80 -4.35 -5.59
N LEU A 41 1.88 -3.44 -5.89
CA LEU A 41 1.65 -2.22 -5.11
C LEU A 41 0.36 -2.39 -4.31
N ALA A 42 0.44 -2.25 -3.00
CA ALA A 42 -0.68 -2.47 -2.10
C ALA A 42 -1.02 -1.21 -1.29
N PHE A 43 -2.31 -1.00 -1.07
CA PHE A 43 -2.84 0.12 -0.29
C PHE A 43 -3.74 -0.38 0.82
N ALA A 44 -3.79 0.36 1.93
CA ALA A 44 -4.69 0.05 3.04
C ALA A 44 -6.12 0.59 2.80
N HIS A 45 -6.29 1.53 1.87
CA HIS A 45 -7.59 1.99 1.39
C HIS A 45 -7.46 2.69 0.05
N GLY A 46 -8.59 2.95 -0.60
CA GLY A 46 -8.62 3.32 -2.01
C GLY A 46 -8.46 4.81 -2.34
N PHE A 47 -8.20 5.68 -1.36
CA PHE A 47 -8.16 7.13 -1.58
C PHE A 47 -7.23 7.54 -2.72
N SER A 48 -5.98 7.13 -2.67
CA SER A 48 -4.98 7.54 -3.66
C SER A 48 -5.30 7.08 -5.07
N ILE A 49 -5.82 5.87 -5.22
CA ILE A 49 -6.19 5.32 -6.53
C ILE A 49 -7.48 5.98 -7.02
N HIS A 50 -8.51 6.07 -6.18
CA HIS A 50 -9.81 6.61 -6.55
C HIS A 50 -9.73 8.07 -6.99
N TYR A 51 -8.92 8.89 -6.32
CA TYR A 51 -8.76 10.31 -6.64
C TYR A 51 -7.53 10.60 -7.50
N ASN A 52 -6.93 9.57 -8.10
CA ASN A 52 -5.78 9.70 -9.00
C ASN A 52 -4.57 10.40 -8.39
N GLN A 53 -4.41 10.33 -7.09
CA GLN A 53 -3.19 10.81 -6.41
C GLN A 53 -2.01 9.92 -6.75
N VAL A 54 -2.27 8.63 -6.95
CA VAL A 54 -1.32 7.65 -7.46
C VAL A 54 -1.91 7.05 -8.72
N VAL A 55 -1.20 7.21 -9.84
CA VAL A 55 -1.54 6.56 -11.11
C VAL A 55 -0.48 5.49 -11.33
N PRO A 56 -0.76 4.21 -10.99
CA PRO A 56 0.26 3.18 -11.03
C PRO A 56 0.67 2.82 -12.45
N ARG A 57 1.92 2.39 -12.62
CA ARG A 57 2.40 1.89 -13.90
C ARG A 57 1.61 0.65 -14.30
N ALA A 58 1.41 0.47 -15.62
CA ALA A 58 0.62 -0.64 -16.15
C ALA A 58 1.24 -2.02 -15.89
N ASP A 59 2.55 -2.09 -15.64
CA ASP A 59 3.26 -3.34 -15.36
C ASP A 59 3.15 -3.82 -13.91
N LEU A 60 2.45 -3.07 -13.05
CA LEU A 60 2.29 -3.41 -11.63
C LEU A 60 0.97 -4.12 -11.39
N ASP A 61 0.97 -5.04 -10.42
CA ASP A 61 -0.26 -5.53 -9.82
C ASP A 61 -0.65 -4.55 -8.70
N VAL A 62 -1.89 -4.08 -8.68
CA VAL A 62 -2.35 -3.10 -7.70
C VAL A 62 -3.52 -3.67 -6.92
N ILE A 63 -3.36 -3.79 -5.61
CA ILE A 63 -4.36 -4.37 -4.72
C ILE A 63 -4.63 -3.45 -3.53
N MET A 64 -5.76 -3.67 -2.87
CA MET A 64 -6.11 -3.01 -1.62
C MET A 64 -6.43 -4.06 -0.57
N ILE A 65 -5.89 -3.88 0.62
CA ILE A 65 -6.22 -4.69 1.80
C ILE A 65 -6.63 -3.71 2.89
N ALA A 66 -7.93 -3.57 3.12
CA ALA A 66 -8.48 -2.55 4.00
C ALA A 66 -9.15 -3.18 5.22
N PRO A 67 -8.49 -3.17 6.40
CA PRO A 67 -9.13 -3.61 7.63
C PRO A 67 -10.32 -2.71 7.99
N LYS A 68 -11.38 -3.31 8.50
CA LYS A 68 -12.63 -2.62 8.84
C LYS A 68 -12.66 -2.20 10.32
N ALA A 69 -11.53 -1.69 10.82
CA ALA A 69 -11.40 -1.16 12.19
C ALA A 69 -10.22 -0.21 12.29
N PRO A 70 -10.16 0.65 13.32
CA PRO A 70 -8.96 1.44 13.61
C PRO A 70 -7.75 0.55 13.82
N GLY A 71 -6.56 1.03 13.46
CA GLY A 71 -5.33 0.24 13.51
C GLY A 71 -5.03 -0.39 14.88
N HIS A 72 -5.27 0.36 15.96
CA HIS A 72 -5.07 -0.16 17.31
C HIS A 72 -6.01 -1.31 17.65
N THR A 73 -7.23 -1.32 17.10
CA THR A 73 -8.20 -2.40 17.28
C THR A 73 -7.77 -3.65 16.51
N VAL A 74 -7.21 -3.49 15.32
CA VAL A 74 -6.64 -4.60 14.54
C VAL A 74 -5.60 -5.33 15.40
N ARG A 75 -4.69 -4.60 16.00
CA ARG A 75 -3.64 -5.17 16.84
C ARG A 75 -4.20 -5.82 18.11
N SER A 76 -5.12 -5.15 18.80
CA SER A 76 -5.68 -5.67 20.06
C SER A 76 -6.49 -6.95 19.84
N GLU A 77 -7.26 -7.03 18.76
CA GLU A 77 -8.02 -8.24 18.45
C GLU A 77 -7.09 -9.40 18.08
N PHE A 78 -6.01 -9.12 17.35
CA PHE A 78 -5.01 -10.14 17.04
C PHE A 78 -4.36 -10.71 18.30
N VAL A 79 -3.99 -9.85 19.24
CA VAL A 79 -3.37 -10.26 20.51
C VAL A 79 -4.33 -11.14 21.33
N LYS A 80 -5.64 -10.89 21.24
CA LYS A 80 -6.66 -11.69 21.92
C LYS A 80 -6.95 -13.03 21.19
N GLY A 81 -6.33 -13.28 20.05
CA GLY A 81 -6.58 -14.48 19.25
C GLY A 81 -7.73 -14.35 18.29
N GLY A 82 -8.29 -13.15 18.14
CA GLY A 82 -9.34 -12.87 17.17
C GLY A 82 -8.79 -12.22 15.91
N GLY A 83 -9.67 -11.66 15.11
CA GLY A 83 -9.33 -10.95 13.89
C GLY A 83 -10.36 -9.86 13.57
N ILE A 84 -10.02 -9.04 12.58
CA ILE A 84 -10.87 -7.96 12.09
C ILE A 84 -11.26 -8.28 10.64
N PRO A 85 -12.53 -8.05 10.25
CA PRO A 85 -12.92 -8.19 8.84
C PRO A 85 -12.12 -7.26 7.93
N ASP A 86 -11.69 -7.79 6.80
CA ASP A 86 -10.96 -7.06 5.77
C ASP A 86 -11.76 -6.96 4.49
N LEU A 87 -11.51 -5.88 3.74
CA LEU A 87 -11.95 -5.76 2.35
C LEU A 87 -10.73 -5.87 1.44
N ILE A 88 -10.78 -6.79 0.49
CA ILE A 88 -9.71 -6.96 -0.50
C ILE A 88 -10.23 -6.50 -1.85
N GLY A 89 -9.53 -5.55 -2.46
CA GLY A 89 -9.87 -5.04 -3.79
C GLY A 89 -8.73 -5.22 -4.77
N ILE A 90 -9.06 -5.44 -6.03
CA ILE A 90 -8.08 -5.55 -7.12
C ILE A 90 -8.34 -4.41 -8.10
N TYR A 91 -7.32 -3.58 -8.35
CA TYR A 91 -7.42 -2.48 -9.31
C TYR A 91 -6.88 -2.90 -10.69
N GLN A 92 -5.73 -3.58 -10.70
CA GLN A 92 -5.14 -4.11 -11.95
C GLN A 92 -4.15 -5.23 -11.68
#